data_d85d0d6c11d8ca2e86a251efdc9e8b1c
#
_entry.id   d85d0d6c11d8ca2e86a251efdc9e8b1c
#
_cell.length_a   1.000
_cell.length_b   1.000
_cell.length_c   1.000
_cell.angle_alpha   90.00
_cell.angle_beta   90.00
_cell.angle_gamma   90.00
#
_symmetry.space_group_name_H-M   'P 1'
#
loop_
_entity.id
_entity.type
_entity.pdbx_description
1 polymer ?
#
loop_
_entity_poly.entity_id
_entity_poly.type
_entity_poly.pdbx_seq_one_letter_code
_entity_poly.pdbx_strand_id
1 'polypeptide(L)'
;MSIPALPLAFIGWFFAIVSFAALTIGVLLLQHVFRSGRIPPDYLQSRIVGDFALLLVWAIGLISAFGLLNGQPWGRIGLEYFCWVLIALTLLSGGSRLAAYLRQAPGERLTPRAWVLAVAGVLLVAMPLIVLCGVTIVTLHGEPAQSQLGQKQPQ
;
A
#
# COMPACT_ATOMS: atom_id res chain seq x y z
N MET A 1 9.23 21.89 -15.82
CA MET A 1 8.99 20.49 -16.19
C MET A 1 7.56 20.16 -15.86
N SER A 2 6.68 20.10 -16.87
CA SER A 2 5.27 19.69 -16.69
C SER A 2 5.27 18.18 -16.51
N ILE A 3 4.97 17.71 -15.30
CA ILE A 3 4.74 16.28 -15.03
C ILE A 3 3.49 15.91 -15.85
N PRO A 4 3.56 14.91 -16.75
CA PRO A 4 2.40 14.49 -17.51
C PRO A 4 1.33 14.00 -16.53
N ALA A 5 0.17 14.68 -16.49
CA ALA A 5 -0.96 14.26 -15.68
C ALA A 5 -1.43 12.88 -16.17
N LEU A 6 -1.33 11.86 -15.32
CA LEU A 6 -1.86 10.53 -15.64
C LEU A 6 -3.40 10.60 -15.74
N PRO A 7 -4.00 9.93 -16.72
CA PRO A 7 -5.46 9.89 -16.82
C PRO A 7 -6.04 9.25 -15.55
N LEU A 8 -7.02 9.91 -14.92
CA LEU A 8 -7.68 9.45 -13.68
C LEU A 8 -8.19 8.01 -13.76
N ALA A 9 -8.68 7.63 -14.96
CA ALA A 9 -9.12 6.25 -15.20
C ALA A 9 -7.97 5.24 -15.07
N PHE A 10 -6.76 5.58 -15.52
CA PHE A 10 -5.60 4.69 -15.39
C PHE A 10 -5.23 4.49 -13.92
N ILE A 11 -5.21 5.57 -13.13
CA ILE A 11 -4.95 5.52 -11.68
C ILE A 11 -6.00 4.64 -11.00
N GLY A 12 -7.29 4.88 -11.28
CA GLY A 12 -8.38 4.10 -10.71
C GLY A 12 -8.27 2.62 -11.01
N TRP A 13 -8.06 2.24 -12.27
CA TRP A 13 -7.90 0.83 -12.67
C TRP A 13 -6.65 0.19 -12.06
N PHE A 14 -5.53 0.89 -12.05
CA PHE A 14 -4.30 0.40 -11.45
C PHE A 14 -4.49 0.06 -9.98
N PHE A 15 -5.01 0.99 -9.18
CA PHE A 15 -5.25 0.75 -7.75
C PHE A 15 -6.34 -0.28 -7.50
N ALA A 16 -7.38 -0.38 -8.34
CA ALA A 16 -8.39 -1.42 -8.24
C ALA A 16 -7.78 -2.82 -8.42
N ILE A 17 -6.96 -3.02 -9.45
CA ILE A 17 -6.32 -4.32 -9.74
C ILE A 17 -5.34 -4.68 -8.63
N VAL A 18 -4.48 -3.74 -8.22
CA VAL A 18 -3.47 -3.99 -7.16
C VAL A 18 -4.15 -4.30 -5.82
N SER A 19 -5.16 -3.52 -5.44
CA SER A 19 -5.89 -3.75 -4.18
C SER A 19 -6.66 -5.06 -4.21
N PHE A 20 -7.28 -5.41 -5.34
CA PHE A 20 -7.98 -6.69 -5.49
C PHE A 20 -7.02 -7.88 -5.39
N ALA A 21 -5.88 -7.81 -6.08
CA ALA A 21 -4.83 -8.84 -6.00
C ALA A 21 -4.29 -8.99 -4.57
N ALA A 22 -4.00 -7.87 -3.89
CA ALA A 22 -3.52 -7.89 -2.51
C ALA A 22 -4.55 -8.49 -1.54
N LEU A 23 -5.83 -8.13 -1.67
CA LEU A 23 -6.92 -8.72 -0.89
C LEU A 23 -7.03 -10.23 -1.13
N THR A 24 -7.01 -10.65 -2.39
CA THR A 24 -7.12 -12.07 -2.75
C THR A 24 -5.96 -12.87 -2.15
N ILE A 25 -4.73 -12.39 -2.30
CA ILE A 25 -3.54 -13.04 -1.73
C ILE A 25 -3.63 -13.06 -0.20
N GLY A 26 -4.02 -11.94 0.42
CA GLY A 26 -4.16 -11.85 1.87
C GLY A 26 -5.20 -12.83 2.43
N VAL A 27 -6.37 -12.95 1.80
CA VAL A 27 -7.41 -13.91 2.19
C VAL A 27 -6.93 -15.34 2.00
N LEU A 28 -6.26 -15.67 0.89
CA LEU A 28 -5.72 -17.00 0.64
C LEU A 28 -4.66 -17.39 1.68
N LEU A 29 -3.76 -16.47 2.02
CA LEU A 29 -2.75 -16.69 3.06
C LEU A 29 -3.41 -16.94 4.42
N LEU A 30 -4.41 -16.14 4.78
CA LEU A 30 -5.15 -16.28 6.01
C LEU A 30 -5.86 -17.64 6.06
N GLN A 31 -6.55 -18.05 4.97
CA GLN A 31 -7.18 -19.36 4.86
C GLN A 31 -6.16 -20.50 4.98
N HIS A 32 -4.99 -20.35 4.38
CA HIS A 32 -3.93 -21.34 4.46
C HIS A 32 -3.44 -21.53 5.91
N VAL A 33 -3.23 -20.42 6.63
CA VAL A 33 -2.82 -20.44 8.04
C VAL A 33 -3.89 -21.12 8.91
N PHE A 34 -5.17 -20.78 8.72
CA PHE A 34 -6.25 -21.39 9.48
C PHE A 34 -6.44 -22.89 9.17
N ARG A 35 -6.29 -23.28 7.90
CA ARG A 35 -6.42 -24.70 7.48
C ARG A 35 -5.25 -25.58 7.94
N SER A 36 -4.06 -25.01 8.09
CA SER A 36 -2.87 -25.77 8.51
C SER A 36 -2.92 -26.26 9.96
N GLY A 37 -3.86 -25.74 10.78
CA GLY A 37 -4.05 -26.13 12.18
C GLY A 37 -2.85 -25.84 13.11
N ARG A 38 -1.76 -25.29 12.56
CA ARG A 38 -0.53 -24.94 13.29
C ARG A 38 -0.52 -23.44 13.63
N ILE A 39 -1.55 -22.98 14.33
CA ILE A 39 -1.61 -21.60 14.77
C ILE A 39 -0.80 -21.51 16.06
N PRO A 40 0.38 -20.84 16.08
CA PRO A 40 1.10 -20.60 17.32
C PRO A 40 0.20 -19.77 18.25
N PRO A 41 0.15 -20.06 19.56
CA PRO A 41 -0.72 -19.31 20.49
C PRO A 41 -0.43 -17.81 20.46
N ASP A 42 0.80 -17.42 20.20
CA ASP A 42 1.22 -16.01 20.09
C ASP A 42 0.74 -15.32 18.81
N TYR A 43 0.36 -16.07 17.77
CA TYR A 43 -0.13 -15.52 16.51
C TYR A 43 -1.49 -14.84 16.67
N LEU A 44 -2.38 -15.48 17.43
CA LEU A 44 -3.72 -14.94 17.72
C LEU A 44 -3.67 -13.61 18.48
N GLN A 45 -2.66 -13.42 19.32
CA GLN A 45 -2.57 -12.25 20.21
C GLN A 45 -1.81 -11.06 19.59
N SER A 46 -0.81 -11.31 18.73
CA SER A 46 0.07 -10.24 18.25
C SER A 46 0.01 -9.96 16.74
N ARG A 47 -0.35 -10.94 15.91
CA ARG A 47 -0.29 -10.78 14.44
C ARG A 47 -1.64 -10.69 13.76
N ILE A 48 -2.66 -11.38 14.26
CA ILE A 48 -3.97 -11.43 13.61
C ILE A 48 -4.59 -10.03 13.45
N VAL A 49 -4.44 -9.16 14.45
CA VAL A 49 -4.93 -7.77 14.40
C VAL A 49 -4.22 -6.98 13.28
N GLY A 50 -2.91 -7.18 13.12
CA GLY A 50 -2.15 -6.55 12.06
C GLY A 50 -2.55 -7.01 10.66
N ASP A 51 -2.80 -8.32 10.49
CA ASP A 51 -3.21 -8.91 9.22
C ASP A 51 -4.62 -8.44 8.83
N PHE A 52 -5.56 -8.40 9.78
CA PHE A 52 -6.89 -7.84 9.56
C PHE A 52 -6.86 -6.34 9.25
N ALA A 53 -6.05 -5.56 9.98
CA ALA A 53 -5.87 -4.14 9.69
C ALA A 53 -5.33 -3.91 8.27
N LEU A 54 -4.36 -4.73 7.84
CA LEU A 54 -3.83 -4.67 6.49
C LEU A 54 -4.87 -5.00 5.42
N LEU A 55 -5.69 -6.04 5.64
CA LEU A 55 -6.81 -6.37 4.75
C LEU A 55 -7.83 -5.23 4.66
N LEU A 56 -8.14 -4.60 5.78
CA LEU A 56 -9.04 -3.46 5.83
C LEU A 56 -8.49 -2.26 5.05
N VAL A 57 -7.20 -1.98 5.16
CA VAL A 57 -6.53 -0.93 4.37
C VAL A 57 -6.67 -1.22 2.88
N TRP A 58 -6.42 -2.46 2.43
CA TRP A 58 -6.57 -2.83 1.03
C TRP A 58 -8.04 -2.77 0.55
N ALA A 59 -9.00 -3.10 1.42
CA ALA A 59 -10.43 -2.96 1.12
C ALA A 59 -10.81 -1.48 0.91
N ILE A 60 -10.33 -0.58 1.76
CA ILE A 60 -10.53 0.86 1.60
C ILE A 60 -9.91 1.34 0.27
N GLY A 61 -8.71 0.89 -0.06
CA GLY A 61 -8.06 1.20 -1.35
C GLY A 61 -8.90 0.77 -2.54
N LEU A 62 -9.46 -0.44 -2.50
CA LEU A 62 -10.33 -0.96 -3.55
C LEU A 62 -11.60 -0.13 -3.71
N ILE A 63 -12.30 0.15 -2.61
CA ILE A 63 -13.53 0.94 -2.60
C ILE A 63 -13.25 2.36 -3.14
N SER A 64 -12.15 2.98 -2.70
CA SER A 64 -11.75 4.32 -3.15
C SER A 64 -11.42 4.35 -4.64
N ALA A 65 -10.75 3.31 -5.15
CA ALA A 65 -10.44 3.18 -6.58
C ALA A 65 -11.73 3.08 -7.42
N PHE A 66 -12.72 2.27 -6.99
CA PHE A 66 -14.03 2.21 -7.64
C PHE A 66 -14.79 3.55 -7.55
N GLY A 67 -14.72 4.24 -6.42
CA GLY A 67 -15.27 5.58 -6.27
C GLY A 67 -14.68 6.55 -7.29
N LEU A 68 -13.36 6.51 -7.48
CA LEU A 68 -12.67 7.35 -8.46
C LEU A 68 -13.10 7.00 -9.91
N LEU A 69 -13.20 5.72 -10.25
CA LEU A 69 -13.65 5.26 -11.58
C LEU A 69 -15.08 5.70 -11.90
N ASN A 70 -15.95 5.76 -10.88
CA ASN A 70 -17.32 6.24 -11.02
C ASN A 70 -17.43 7.79 -10.98
N GLY A 71 -16.31 8.50 -10.91
CA GLY A 71 -16.26 9.95 -10.87
C GLY A 71 -16.77 10.55 -9.55
N GLN A 72 -16.82 9.78 -8.49
CA GLN A 72 -17.27 10.26 -7.18
C GLN A 72 -16.16 11.04 -6.47
N PRO A 73 -16.44 12.23 -5.90
CA PRO A 73 -15.41 13.05 -5.25
C PRO A 73 -14.77 12.40 -4.02
N TRP A 74 -15.54 11.58 -3.28
CA TRP A 74 -15.03 10.85 -2.12
C TRP A 74 -13.98 9.79 -2.51
N GLY A 75 -14.06 9.21 -3.73
CA GLY A 75 -13.07 8.25 -4.22
C GLY A 75 -11.67 8.85 -4.34
N ARG A 76 -11.58 10.12 -4.73
CA ARG A 76 -10.33 10.89 -4.77
C ARG A 76 -9.72 11.03 -3.37
N ILE A 77 -10.53 11.51 -2.42
CA ILE A 77 -10.11 11.72 -1.04
C ILE A 77 -9.69 10.39 -0.40
N GLY A 78 -10.48 9.35 -0.60
CA GLY A 78 -10.19 8.02 -0.08
C GLY A 78 -8.88 7.44 -0.63
N LEU A 79 -8.61 7.61 -1.94
CA LEU A 79 -7.37 7.13 -2.56
C LEU A 79 -6.15 7.91 -2.09
N GLU A 80 -6.29 9.21 -1.84
CA GLU A 80 -5.24 10.04 -1.27
C GLU A 80 -4.86 9.55 0.13
N TYR A 81 -5.83 9.38 1.03
CA TYR A 81 -5.59 8.82 2.37
C TYR A 81 -4.99 7.43 2.31
N PHE A 82 -5.46 6.58 1.39
CA PHE A 82 -4.90 5.25 1.17
C PHE A 82 -3.41 5.32 0.79
N CYS A 83 -3.02 6.22 -0.12
CA CYS A 83 -1.62 6.42 -0.48
C CYS A 83 -0.77 6.86 0.73
N TRP A 84 -1.27 7.79 1.55
CA TRP A 84 -0.58 8.21 2.77
C TRP A 84 -0.40 7.07 3.76
N VAL A 85 -1.43 6.25 3.97
CA VAL A 85 -1.36 5.07 4.84
C VAL A 85 -0.36 4.05 4.30
N LEU A 86 -0.33 3.80 2.99
CA LEU A 86 0.65 2.89 2.38
C LEU A 86 2.09 3.38 2.56
N ILE A 87 2.34 4.68 2.36
CA ILE A 87 3.67 5.27 2.60
C ILE A 87 4.06 5.07 4.06
N ALA A 88 3.18 5.41 5.00
CA ALA A 88 3.45 5.27 6.43
C ALA A 88 3.73 3.81 6.82
N LEU A 89 2.90 2.85 6.36
CA LEU A 89 3.10 1.42 6.62
C LEU A 89 4.41 0.91 6.02
N THR A 90 4.77 1.36 4.82
CA THR A 90 6.02 0.96 4.16
C THR A 90 7.22 1.47 4.93
N LEU A 91 7.20 2.73 5.38
CA LEU A 91 8.27 3.31 6.19
C LEU A 91 8.38 2.64 7.57
N LEU A 92 7.26 2.39 8.24
CA LEU A 92 7.22 1.70 9.52
C LEU A 92 7.73 0.26 9.41
N SER A 93 7.27 -0.49 8.42
CA SER A 93 7.67 -1.90 8.24
C SER A 93 9.13 -2.02 7.80
N GLY A 94 9.58 -1.17 6.89
CA GLY A 94 10.98 -1.09 6.46
C GLY A 94 11.89 -0.66 7.60
N GLY A 95 11.51 0.40 8.32
CA GLY A 95 12.24 0.93 9.45
C GLY A 95 12.34 -0.05 10.62
N SER A 96 11.26 -0.76 10.95
CA SER A 96 11.26 -1.77 12.03
C SER A 96 12.18 -2.94 11.71
N ARG A 97 12.20 -3.41 10.46
CA ARG A 97 13.12 -4.46 10.01
C ARG A 97 14.56 -4.00 10.09
N LEU A 98 14.86 -2.80 9.61
CA LEU A 98 16.19 -2.23 9.69
C LEU A 98 16.65 -2.05 11.13
N ALA A 99 15.77 -1.54 12.01
CA ALA A 99 16.06 -1.39 13.44
C ALA A 99 16.29 -2.75 14.12
N ALA A 100 15.54 -3.79 13.75
CA ALA A 100 15.75 -5.15 14.25
C ALA A 100 17.14 -5.70 13.87
N TYR A 101 17.58 -5.46 12.64
CA TYR A 101 18.92 -5.85 12.19
C TYR A 101 20.04 -5.10 12.92
N LEU A 102 19.83 -3.81 13.21
CA LEU A 102 20.82 -3.01 13.94
C LEU A 102 20.95 -3.40 15.42
N ARG A 103 19.91 -4.00 16.01
CA ARG A 103 19.88 -4.46 17.41
C ARG A 103 20.45 -5.87 17.61
N GLN A 104 20.80 -6.60 16.56
CA GLN A 104 21.39 -7.94 16.67
C GLN A 104 22.74 -7.89 17.37
N ALA A 105 22.98 -8.90 18.22
CA ALA A 105 24.23 -9.03 18.98
C ALA A 105 25.46 -9.15 18.05
N PRO A 106 26.67 -8.74 18.52
CA PRO A 106 27.88 -8.74 17.68
C PRO A 106 28.24 -10.08 17.02
N GLY A 107 27.81 -11.20 17.64
CA GLY A 107 28.04 -12.57 17.09
C GLY A 107 27.01 -13.01 16.05
N GLU A 108 25.85 -12.37 15.97
CA GLU A 108 24.78 -12.70 15.03
C GLU A 108 24.66 -11.69 13.87
N ARG A 109 25.57 -10.73 13.80
CA ARG A 109 25.53 -9.70 12.77
C ARG A 109 25.65 -10.36 11.38
N LEU A 110 24.71 -10.01 10.54
CA LEU A 110 24.74 -10.41 9.11
C LEU A 110 26.07 -9.97 8.50
N THR A 111 26.58 -10.81 7.59
CA THR A 111 27.72 -10.41 6.77
C THR A 111 27.41 -9.11 6.04
N PRO A 112 28.41 -8.24 5.76
CA PRO A 112 28.18 -6.96 5.08
C PRO A 112 27.38 -7.12 3.77
N ARG A 113 27.57 -8.23 3.06
CA ARG A 113 26.82 -8.56 1.83
C ARG A 113 25.35 -8.84 2.11
N ALA A 114 25.03 -9.61 3.15
CA ALA A 114 23.65 -9.90 3.52
C ALA A 114 22.90 -8.63 4.01
N TRP A 115 23.61 -7.74 4.69
CA TRP A 115 23.06 -6.43 5.10
C TRP A 115 22.72 -5.55 3.89
N VAL A 116 23.65 -5.43 2.93
CA VAL A 116 23.41 -4.68 1.69
C VAL A 116 22.24 -5.24 0.90
N LEU A 117 22.14 -6.58 0.79
CA LEU A 117 21.01 -7.24 0.11
C LEU A 117 19.68 -7.00 0.82
N ALA A 118 19.65 -7.00 2.15
CA ALA A 118 18.45 -6.73 2.93
C ALA A 118 17.98 -5.27 2.73
N VAL A 119 18.89 -4.31 2.81
CA VAL A 119 18.58 -2.88 2.56
C VAL A 119 18.16 -2.66 1.12
N ALA A 120 18.88 -3.23 0.16
CA ALA A 120 18.54 -3.13 -1.26
C ALA A 120 17.16 -3.73 -1.55
N GLY A 121 16.80 -4.87 -0.93
CA GLY A 121 15.48 -5.48 -1.07
C GLY A 121 14.36 -4.59 -0.53
N VAL A 122 14.55 -3.97 0.63
CA VAL A 122 13.58 -3.02 1.20
C VAL A 122 13.43 -1.80 0.28
N LEU A 123 14.54 -1.22 -0.18
CA LEU A 123 14.52 -0.05 -1.06
C LEU A 123 13.88 -0.37 -2.42
N LEU A 124 14.16 -1.54 -2.99
CA LEU A 124 13.62 -1.96 -4.29
C LEU A 124 12.10 -2.07 -4.29
N VAL A 125 11.50 -2.41 -3.15
CA VAL A 125 10.03 -2.47 -3.00
C VAL A 125 9.46 -1.12 -2.57
N ALA A 126 10.11 -0.44 -1.62
CA ALA A 126 9.61 0.80 -1.03
C ALA A 126 9.66 1.97 -2.02
N MET A 127 10.75 2.11 -2.79
CA MET A 127 10.94 3.25 -3.70
C MET A 127 9.86 3.34 -4.79
N PRO A 128 9.58 2.28 -5.58
CA PRO A 128 8.55 2.38 -6.62
C PRO A 128 7.17 2.63 -6.02
N LEU A 129 6.85 2.07 -4.86
CA LEU A 129 5.58 2.29 -4.18
C LEU A 129 5.43 3.75 -3.72
N ILE A 130 6.46 4.32 -3.09
CA ILE A 130 6.46 5.73 -2.64
C ILE A 130 6.35 6.68 -3.82
N VAL A 131 7.12 6.43 -4.89
CA VAL A 131 7.08 7.25 -6.11
C VAL A 131 5.70 7.19 -6.74
N LEU A 132 5.12 6.01 -6.86
CA LEU A 132 3.80 5.82 -7.44
C LEU A 132 2.71 6.52 -6.61
N CYS A 133 2.72 6.37 -5.29
CA CYS A 133 1.82 7.07 -4.39
C CYS A 133 2.02 8.59 -4.48
N GLY A 134 3.27 9.07 -4.51
CA GLY A 134 3.59 10.49 -4.64
C GLY A 134 3.08 11.08 -5.96
N VAL A 135 3.33 10.41 -7.09
CA VAL A 135 2.80 10.84 -8.40
C VAL A 135 1.28 10.85 -8.39
N THR A 136 0.64 9.86 -7.78
CA THR A 136 -0.83 9.80 -7.67
C THR A 136 -1.37 10.99 -6.86
N ILE A 137 -0.78 11.30 -5.71
CA ILE A 137 -1.19 12.44 -4.87
C ILE A 137 -1.04 13.75 -5.66
N VAL A 138 0.10 13.97 -6.33
CA VAL A 138 0.32 15.18 -7.14
C VAL A 138 -0.70 15.27 -8.29
N THR A 139 -0.99 14.16 -8.97
CA THR A 139 -1.97 14.13 -10.06
C THR A 139 -3.38 14.42 -9.55
N LEU A 140 -3.75 13.89 -8.39
CA LEU A 140 -5.05 14.14 -7.78
C LEU A 140 -5.23 15.59 -7.30
N HIS A 141 -4.16 16.29 -6.94
CA HIS A 141 -4.19 17.71 -6.57
C HIS A 141 -4.16 18.66 -7.77
N GLY A 142 -3.82 18.19 -8.98
CA GLY A 142 -3.74 18.98 -10.19
C GLY A 142 -5.11 19.52 -10.64
N GLU A 143 -5.13 20.74 -11.19
CA GLU A 143 -6.33 21.41 -11.75
C GLU A 143 -7.11 20.57 -12.77
N PRO A 144 -6.47 19.76 -13.68
CA PRO A 144 -7.22 18.98 -14.65
C PRO A 144 -8.09 17.89 -14.02
N ALA A 145 -7.75 17.42 -12.82
CA ALA A 145 -8.57 16.45 -12.09
C ALA A 145 -9.86 17.09 -11.55
N GLN A 146 -9.81 18.36 -11.16
CA GLN A 146 -10.95 19.08 -10.64
C GLN A 146 -11.97 19.43 -11.74
N SER A 147 -11.50 19.80 -12.93
CA SER A 147 -12.37 20.12 -14.06
C SER A 147 -13.13 18.89 -14.62
N GLN A 148 -12.50 17.72 -14.63
CA GLN A 148 -13.15 16.48 -15.09
C GLN A 148 -14.25 15.98 -14.16
N LEU A 149 -14.11 16.21 -12.85
CA LEU A 149 -15.12 15.82 -11.85
C LEU A 149 -16.29 16.83 -11.82
N GLY A 150 -16.02 18.12 -12.08
CA GLY A 150 -17.05 19.17 -12.13
C GLY A 150 -17.97 19.08 -13.35
N GLN A 151 -17.50 18.54 -14.47
CA GLN A 151 -18.30 18.40 -15.70
C GLN A 151 -19.30 17.24 -15.66
N LYS A 152 -19.20 16.31 -14.71
CA LYS A 152 -20.09 15.15 -14.59
C LYS A 152 -21.27 15.35 -13.63
N GLN A 153 -21.47 16.54 -13.07
CA GLN A 153 -22.72 16.82 -12.32
C GLN A 153 -23.84 17.14 -13.35
N PRO A 154 -24.81 16.25 -13.55
CA PRO A 154 -26.02 16.58 -14.30
C PRO A 154 -26.80 17.63 -13.52
N GLN A 155 -27.20 18.70 -14.23
CA GLN A 155 -28.18 19.68 -13.76
C GLN A 155 -29.52 18.97 -13.55
#